data_aeffdea35f48761aa59dac0506444bcb
#
_entry.id   aeffdea35f48761aa59dac0506444bcb
#
_cell.length_a   1.000
_cell.length_b   1.000
_cell.length_c   1.000
_cell.angle_alpha   90.00
_cell.angle_beta   90.00
_cell.angle_gamma   90.00
#
_symmetry.space_group_name_H-M   'P 1'
#
loop_
_entity.id
_entity.type
_entity.pdbx_description
1 polymer ?
#
loop_
_entity_poly.entity_id
_entity_poly.type
_entity_poly.pdbx_seq_one_letter_code
_entity_poly.pdbx_strand_id
1 'polypeptide(L)'
;MDIQLHYVEQGSGFPLILLHGNGEHSGYFSHQIDYFQKKCHVYALDTRGHGASPRGSAPFTLEQFALDLKDFMDEKGIKEADILGFSDGGNVALLFALKHPGMVRRLILNGADLFPGGVKRSVQIPIILGYKMVSFFSLFNKKVIAKKELLGLMVTQPSIDPGSLSSLTMPVLVIAGTKDMIRLSHTQLIARSIPDSKLSILEGDHFIAAKNWEAFNRSVDTFLTERE
;
A
#
# COMPACT_ATOMS: atom_id res chain seq x y z
N MET A 1 4.66 11.57 -15.86
CA MET A 1 4.92 11.88 -14.43
C MET A 1 5.66 13.21 -14.29
N ASP A 2 5.36 14.04 -13.28
CA ASP A 2 6.07 15.31 -13.00
C ASP A 2 7.28 15.13 -12.07
N ILE A 3 7.53 13.89 -11.63
CA ILE A 3 8.65 13.49 -10.78
C ILE A 3 9.23 12.16 -11.29
N GLN A 4 10.45 11.85 -10.88
CA GLN A 4 11.02 10.51 -10.98
C GLN A 4 10.96 9.85 -9.59
N LEU A 5 10.34 8.68 -9.49
CA LEU A 5 10.29 7.93 -8.22
C LEU A 5 11.66 7.32 -7.93
N HIS A 6 12.09 7.46 -6.67
CA HIS A 6 13.19 6.68 -6.14
C HIS A 6 12.69 5.25 -5.83
N TYR A 7 13.54 4.25 -6.02
CA TYR A 7 13.24 2.85 -5.72
C TYR A 7 14.50 2.06 -5.44
N VAL A 8 14.34 0.97 -4.71
CA VAL A 8 15.35 -0.07 -4.56
C VAL A 8 14.99 -1.20 -5.53
N GLU A 9 15.98 -1.63 -6.33
CA GLU A 9 15.82 -2.69 -7.34
C GLU A 9 16.79 -3.83 -7.02
N GLN A 10 16.29 -5.06 -6.89
CA GLN A 10 17.08 -6.23 -6.53
C GLN A 10 16.53 -7.51 -7.18
N GLY A 11 17.42 -8.46 -7.44
CA GLY A 11 17.04 -9.79 -7.95
C GLY A 11 16.72 -9.81 -9.44
N SER A 12 16.11 -10.90 -9.86
CA SER A 12 15.68 -11.14 -11.25
C SER A 12 14.49 -12.10 -11.26
N GLY A 13 13.78 -12.19 -12.38
CA GLY A 13 12.58 -13.02 -12.51
C GLY A 13 11.33 -12.20 -12.75
N PHE A 14 10.16 -12.68 -12.30
CA PHE A 14 8.92 -11.96 -12.46
C PHE A 14 8.87 -10.73 -11.54
N PRO A 15 8.38 -9.56 -12.01
CA PRO A 15 8.37 -8.33 -11.23
C PRO A 15 7.50 -8.45 -9.97
N LEU A 16 8.05 -8.05 -8.81
CA LEU A 16 7.35 -7.86 -7.54
C LEU A 16 7.52 -6.40 -7.10
N ILE A 17 6.44 -5.65 -7.10
CA ILE A 17 6.43 -4.25 -6.68
C ILE A 17 5.98 -4.15 -5.24
N LEU A 18 6.75 -3.42 -4.41
CA LEU A 18 6.49 -3.19 -2.99
C LEU A 18 6.14 -1.72 -2.77
N LEU A 19 4.98 -1.44 -2.16
CA LEU A 19 4.47 -0.10 -1.86
C LEU A 19 4.32 0.08 -0.35
N HIS A 20 5.11 0.97 0.24
CA HIS A 20 5.15 1.25 1.68
C HIS A 20 3.94 2.05 2.18
N GLY A 21 3.77 2.11 3.50
CA GLY A 21 2.71 2.87 4.18
C GLY A 21 3.02 4.37 4.30
N ASN A 22 2.04 5.11 4.84
CA ASN A 22 2.13 6.55 5.08
C ASN A 22 3.33 6.91 5.96
N GLY A 23 4.14 7.87 5.51
CA GLY A 23 5.30 8.38 6.27
C GLY A 23 6.50 7.44 6.25
N GLU A 24 6.47 6.34 5.51
CA GLU A 24 7.55 5.37 5.40
C GLU A 24 8.32 5.52 4.08
N HIS A 25 9.12 4.54 3.72
CA HIS A 25 9.89 4.47 2.47
C HIS A 25 10.23 3.01 2.15
N SER A 26 10.87 2.75 1.03
CA SER A 26 11.28 1.41 0.54
C SER A 26 12.01 0.55 1.57
N GLY A 27 12.78 1.17 2.48
CA GLY A 27 13.47 0.48 3.56
C GLY A 27 12.57 -0.24 4.57
N TYR A 28 11.28 0.07 4.63
CA TYR A 28 10.29 -0.69 5.40
C TYR A 28 10.29 -2.17 5.01
N PHE A 29 10.53 -2.45 3.76
CA PHE A 29 10.52 -3.80 3.19
C PHE A 29 11.89 -4.50 3.15
N SER A 30 12.86 -4.10 3.97
CA SER A 30 14.20 -4.72 3.96
C SER A 30 14.16 -6.25 4.02
N HIS A 31 13.36 -6.82 4.92
CA HIS A 31 13.22 -8.27 5.05
C HIS A 31 12.52 -8.92 3.84
N GLN A 32 11.59 -8.22 3.19
CA GLN A 32 10.90 -8.70 1.99
C GLN A 32 11.83 -8.64 0.78
N ILE A 33 12.60 -7.55 0.63
CA ILE A 33 13.60 -7.40 -0.42
C ILE A 33 14.62 -8.54 -0.32
N ASP A 34 15.22 -8.74 0.86
CA ASP A 34 16.23 -9.80 1.10
C ASP A 34 15.70 -11.20 0.84
N TYR A 35 14.42 -11.44 1.12
CA TYR A 35 13.79 -12.74 0.92
C TYR A 35 13.44 -12.98 -0.56
N PHE A 36 12.71 -12.03 -1.18
CA PHE A 36 12.12 -12.24 -2.51
C PHE A 36 13.09 -11.96 -3.66
N GLN A 37 14.17 -11.19 -3.49
CA GLN A 37 15.18 -10.98 -4.54
C GLN A 37 15.81 -12.28 -5.08
N LYS A 38 15.71 -13.39 -4.33
CA LYS A 38 16.22 -14.71 -4.71
C LYS A 38 15.40 -15.39 -5.81
N LYS A 39 14.17 -14.92 -6.07
CA LYS A 39 13.19 -15.53 -6.98
C LYS A 39 12.31 -14.54 -7.75
N CYS A 40 12.36 -13.28 -7.41
CA CYS A 40 11.60 -12.21 -8.04
C CYS A 40 12.53 -11.06 -8.42
N HIS A 41 12.13 -10.28 -9.43
CA HIS A 41 12.71 -8.97 -9.69
C HIS A 41 11.95 -7.96 -8.82
N VAL A 42 12.51 -7.58 -7.70
CA VAL A 42 11.87 -6.74 -6.67
C VAL A 42 12.10 -5.27 -6.95
N TYR A 43 11.03 -4.49 -6.95
CA TYR A 43 11.02 -3.04 -7.01
C TYR A 43 10.32 -2.48 -5.76
N ALA A 44 11.06 -1.98 -4.79
CA ALA A 44 10.51 -1.31 -3.61
C ALA A 44 10.53 0.20 -3.85
N LEU A 45 9.34 0.79 -4.05
CA LEU A 45 9.21 2.20 -4.43
C LEU A 45 9.14 3.10 -3.20
N ASP A 46 9.76 4.27 -3.29
CA ASP A 46 9.42 5.42 -2.46
C ASP A 46 8.29 6.17 -3.17
N THR A 47 7.10 6.21 -2.60
CA THR A 47 5.97 6.93 -3.21
C THR A 47 6.22 8.44 -3.18
N ARG A 48 5.51 9.21 -4.02
CA ARG A 48 5.59 10.67 -4.11
C ARG A 48 5.70 11.33 -2.74
N GLY A 49 6.72 12.17 -2.53
CA GLY A 49 6.94 12.91 -1.29
C GLY A 49 7.38 12.09 -0.08
N HIS A 50 7.74 10.81 -0.29
CA HIS A 50 8.27 9.92 0.74
C HIS A 50 9.69 9.48 0.38
N GLY A 51 10.46 9.08 1.41
CA GLY A 51 11.83 8.61 1.23
C GLY A 51 12.70 9.59 0.43
N ALA A 52 13.28 9.13 -0.67
CA ALA A 52 14.08 9.95 -1.59
C ALA A 52 13.28 10.43 -2.82
N SER A 53 11.98 10.11 -2.93
CA SER A 53 11.13 10.60 -4.01
C SER A 53 10.69 12.04 -3.79
N PRO A 54 10.81 12.91 -4.84
CA PRO A 54 10.35 14.28 -4.75
C PRO A 54 8.83 14.37 -4.50
N ARG A 55 8.40 15.49 -3.89
CA ARG A 55 6.96 15.78 -3.72
C ARG A 55 6.29 16.11 -5.05
N GLY A 56 6.98 16.80 -5.95
CA GLY A 56 6.43 17.31 -7.20
C GLY A 56 5.30 18.32 -7.01
N SER A 57 4.61 18.65 -8.09
CA SER A 57 3.54 19.64 -8.16
C SER A 57 2.13 19.02 -8.24
N ALA A 58 2.02 17.75 -8.64
CA ALA A 58 0.74 17.05 -8.75
C ALA A 58 0.04 16.89 -7.37
N PRO A 59 -1.28 16.61 -7.33
CA PRO A 59 -2.02 16.40 -6.09
C PRO A 59 -1.38 15.34 -5.18
N PHE A 60 -1.46 15.54 -3.87
CA PHE A 60 -0.99 14.55 -2.88
C PHE A 60 -2.15 13.66 -2.46
N THR A 61 -2.48 12.71 -3.32
CA THR A 61 -3.59 11.78 -3.15
C THR A 61 -3.18 10.35 -3.49
N LEU A 62 -3.88 9.36 -2.93
CA LEU A 62 -3.63 7.95 -3.22
C LEU A 62 -3.91 7.62 -4.69
N GLU A 63 -4.88 8.32 -5.31
CA GLU A 63 -5.17 8.21 -6.75
C GLU A 63 -3.98 8.69 -7.59
N GLN A 64 -3.34 9.80 -7.19
CA GLN A 64 -2.14 10.28 -7.88
C GLN A 64 -0.98 9.30 -7.71
N PHE A 65 -0.82 8.70 -6.53
CA PHE A 65 0.22 7.69 -6.29
C PHE A 65 -0.02 6.43 -7.15
N ALA A 66 -1.27 6.05 -7.39
CA ALA A 66 -1.59 4.98 -8.33
C ALA A 66 -1.27 5.35 -9.79
N LEU A 67 -1.43 6.62 -10.20
CA LEU A 67 -0.99 7.12 -11.50
C LEU A 67 0.55 7.13 -11.61
N ASP A 68 1.24 7.54 -10.54
CA ASP A 68 2.70 7.51 -10.50
C ASP A 68 3.24 6.07 -10.62
N LEU A 69 2.56 5.09 -10.01
CA LEU A 69 2.88 3.67 -10.19
C LEU A 69 2.69 3.23 -11.66
N LYS A 70 1.61 3.68 -12.31
CA LYS A 70 1.36 3.38 -13.73
C LYS A 70 2.51 3.91 -14.60
N ASP A 71 2.87 5.18 -14.41
CA ASP A 71 3.96 5.83 -15.15
C ASP A 71 5.30 5.13 -14.90
N PHE A 72 5.57 4.72 -13.65
CA PHE A 72 6.77 3.95 -13.29
C PHE A 72 6.82 2.61 -14.05
N MET A 73 5.73 1.85 -14.05
CA MET A 73 5.66 0.56 -14.75
C MET A 73 5.85 0.74 -16.26
N ASP A 74 5.27 1.78 -16.85
CA ASP A 74 5.44 2.09 -18.27
C ASP A 74 6.91 2.47 -18.61
N GLU A 75 7.52 3.31 -17.79
CA GLU A 75 8.94 3.72 -17.95
C GLU A 75 9.89 2.51 -17.87
N LYS A 76 9.59 1.57 -17.00
CA LYS A 76 10.36 0.33 -16.83
C LYS A 76 10.02 -0.77 -17.84
N GLY A 77 8.99 -0.58 -18.67
CA GLY A 77 8.49 -1.59 -19.60
C GLY A 77 7.85 -2.79 -18.90
N ILE A 78 7.41 -2.61 -17.64
CA ILE A 78 6.73 -3.65 -16.84
C ILE A 78 5.27 -3.70 -17.28
N LYS A 79 4.93 -4.74 -18.03
CA LYS A 79 3.55 -4.94 -18.54
C LYS A 79 2.63 -5.53 -17.48
N GLU A 80 3.17 -6.35 -16.60
CA GLU A 80 2.45 -7.05 -15.53
C GLU A 80 3.38 -7.30 -14.36
N ALA A 81 2.86 -7.19 -13.12
CA ALA A 81 3.62 -7.43 -11.90
C ALA A 81 2.75 -8.07 -10.81
N ASP A 82 3.40 -8.74 -9.84
CA ASP A 82 2.81 -8.94 -8.51
C ASP A 82 2.98 -7.66 -7.71
N ILE A 83 1.96 -7.25 -6.97
CA ILE A 83 2.02 -6.02 -6.19
C ILE A 83 1.70 -6.32 -4.73
N LEU A 84 2.61 -5.94 -3.83
CA LEU A 84 2.43 -5.99 -2.39
C LEU A 84 2.39 -4.56 -1.85
N GLY A 85 1.27 -4.20 -1.24
CA GLY A 85 1.11 -2.90 -0.61
C GLY A 85 0.83 -3.01 0.88
N PHE A 86 1.48 -2.15 1.66
CA PHE A 86 1.29 -2.00 3.09
C PHE A 86 0.54 -0.69 3.40
N SER A 87 -0.54 -0.78 4.19
CA SER A 87 -1.31 0.40 4.66
C SER A 87 -1.72 1.29 3.46
N ASP A 88 -1.35 2.58 3.41
CA ASP A 88 -1.61 3.44 2.25
C ASP A 88 -1.05 2.86 0.94
N GLY A 89 0.10 2.16 0.98
CA GLY A 89 0.61 1.41 -0.17
C GLY A 89 -0.34 0.29 -0.63
N GLY A 90 -1.04 -0.35 0.30
CA GLY A 90 -2.11 -1.30 0.00
C GLY A 90 -3.32 -0.63 -0.66
N ASN A 91 -3.67 0.56 -0.21
CA ASN A 91 -4.74 1.37 -0.79
C ASN A 91 -4.38 1.82 -2.22
N VAL A 92 -3.12 2.25 -2.44
CA VAL A 92 -2.59 2.59 -3.78
C VAL A 92 -2.63 1.37 -4.71
N ALA A 93 -2.17 0.20 -4.22
CA ALA A 93 -2.19 -1.05 -4.99
C ALA A 93 -3.63 -1.44 -5.40
N LEU A 94 -4.58 -1.27 -4.49
CA LEU A 94 -5.99 -1.56 -4.75
C LEU A 94 -6.59 -0.60 -5.78
N LEU A 95 -6.35 0.72 -5.64
CA LEU A 95 -6.77 1.73 -6.63
C LEU A 95 -6.14 1.48 -8.01
N PHE A 96 -4.88 1.08 -8.04
CA PHE A 96 -4.19 0.71 -9.28
C PHE A 96 -4.83 -0.52 -9.93
N ALA A 97 -5.06 -1.59 -9.16
CA ALA A 97 -5.65 -2.83 -9.66
C ALA A 97 -7.07 -2.64 -10.21
N LEU A 98 -7.88 -1.77 -9.56
CA LEU A 98 -9.22 -1.40 -10.05
C LEU A 98 -9.19 -0.67 -11.40
N LYS A 99 -8.16 0.15 -11.64
CA LYS A 99 -8.01 0.91 -12.89
C LYS A 99 -7.29 0.14 -13.99
N HIS A 100 -6.36 -0.74 -13.63
CA HIS A 100 -5.45 -1.45 -14.53
C HIS A 100 -5.36 -2.94 -14.19
N PRO A 101 -6.50 -3.68 -14.15
CA PRO A 101 -6.50 -5.07 -13.72
C PRO A 101 -5.58 -5.97 -14.55
N GLY A 102 -5.42 -5.72 -15.85
CA GLY A 102 -4.52 -6.47 -16.73
C GLY A 102 -3.02 -6.21 -16.51
N MET A 103 -2.65 -5.33 -15.57
CA MET A 103 -1.25 -5.09 -15.19
C MET A 103 -0.88 -5.72 -13.84
N VAL A 104 -1.82 -6.43 -13.19
CA VAL A 104 -1.62 -7.05 -11.88
C VAL A 104 -1.87 -8.54 -11.99
N ARG A 105 -0.82 -9.35 -11.85
CA ARG A 105 -0.94 -10.82 -11.84
C ARG A 105 -1.50 -11.31 -10.50
N ARG A 106 -0.94 -10.83 -9.39
CA ARG A 106 -1.38 -11.13 -8.02
C ARG A 106 -1.29 -9.88 -7.17
N LEU A 107 -2.25 -9.71 -6.26
CA LEU A 107 -2.31 -8.54 -5.38
C LEU A 107 -2.22 -8.98 -3.91
N ILE A 108 -1.33 -8.36 -3.13
CA ILE A 108 -1.18 -8.59 -1.70
C ILE A 108 -1.46 -7.28 -0.96
N LEU A 109 -2.47 -7.29 -0.10
CA LEU A 109 -2.94 -6.16 0.69
C LEU A 109 -2.66 -6.37 2.17
N ASN A 110 -1.62 -5.72 2.68
CA ASN A 110 -1.30 -5.77 4.11
C ASN A 110 -1.83 -4.54 4.83
N GLY A 111 -2.83 -4.71 5.68
CA GLY A 111 -3.38 -3.63 6.50
C GLY A 111 -4.01 -2.49 5.69
N ALA A 112 -4.54 -2.78 4.51
CA ALA A 112 -5.26 -1.80 3.68
C ALA A 112 -6.64 -1.48 4.27
N ASP A 113 -7.19 -0.33 3.90
CA ASP A 113 -8.56 0.05 4.20
C ASP A 113 -9.25 0.68 2.98
N LEU A 114 -10.59 0.67 2.97
CA LEU A 114 -11.40 1.21 1.86
C LEU A 114 -11.83 2.66 2.12
N PHE A 115 -11.87 3.03 3.38
CA PHE A 115 -12.24 4.37 3.85
C PHE A 115 -11.75 4.59 5.28
N PRO A 116 -11.51 5.84 5.72
CA PRO A 116 -10.96 6.15 7.06
C PRO A 116 -11.74 5.55 8.23
N GLY A 117 -13.03 5.27 8.02
CA GLY A 117 -13.87 4.55 8.98
C GLY A 117 -13.45 3.11 9.24
N GLY A 118 -12.55 2.51 8.45
CA GLY A 118 -11.94 1.18 8.67
C GLY A 118 -10.98 1.14 9.84
N VAL A 119 -10.34 2.25 10.16
CA VAL A 119 -9.38 2.38 11.27
C VAL A 119 -10.09 2.36 12.62
N LYS A 120 -9.47 1.78 13.65
CA LYS A 120 -9.97 1.81 15.03
C LYS A 120 -10.08 3.24 15.55
N ARG A 121 -11.18 3.58 16.24
CA ARG A 121 -11.42 4.93 16.75
C ARG A 121 -10.32 5.46 17.66
N SER A 122 -9.70 4.59 18.45
CA SER A 122 -8.58 4.94 19.34
C SER A 122 -7.35 5.45 18.60
N VAL A 123 -7.17 5.07 17.33
CA VAL A 123 -6.10 5.54 16.44
C VAL A 123 -6.60 6.72 15.60
N GLN A 124 -7.79 6.62 15.02
CA GLN A 124 -8.30 7.61 14.08
C GLN A 124 -8.59 8.97 14.72
N ILE A 125 -9.13 9.01 15.96
CA ILE A 125 -9.46 10.27 16.63
C ILE A 125 -8.21 11.15 16.87
N PRO A 126 -7.09 10.65 17.43
CA PRO A 126 -5.86 11.42 17.54
C PRO A 126 -5.34 11.95 16.20
N ILE A 127 -5.44 11.16 15.12
CA ILE A 127 -5.02 11.56 13.77
C ILE A 127 -5.88 12.72 13.27
N ILE A 128 -7.21 12.65 13.42
CA ILE A 128 -8.14 13.73 13.03
C ILE A 128 -7.84 15.01 13.80
N LEU A 129 -7.61 14.91 15.11
CA LEU A 129 -7.26 16.09 15.93
C LEU A 129 -5.93 16.70 15.49
N GLY A 130 -4.91 15.87 15.25
CA GLY A 130 -3.62 16.28 14.72
C GLY A 130 -3.76 16.96 13.34
N TYR A 131 -4.54 16.39 12.44
CA TYR A 131 -4.82 16.96 11.13
C TYR A 131 -5.47 18.36 11.23
N LYS A 132 -6.50 18.52 12.07
CA LYS A 132 -7.16 19.81 12.28
C LYS A 132 -6.19 20.87 12.81
N MET A 133 -5.36 20.49 13.79
CA MET A 133 -4.35 21.36 14.38
C MET A 133 -3.31 21.79 13.33
N VAL A 134 -2.73 20.83 12.61
CA VAL A 134 -1.74 21.12 11.56
C VAL A 134 -2.35 21.91 10.41
N SER A 135 -3.60 21.64 10.05
CA SER A 135 -4.33 22.40 9.03
C SER A 135 -4.51 23.89 9.42
N PHE A 136 -4.82 24.15 10.68
CA PHE A 136 -4.87 25.52 11.19
C PHE A 136 -3.51 26.22 11.12
N PHE A 137 -2.43 25.57 11.60
CA PHE A 137 -1.09 26.17 11.55
C PHE A 137 -0.55 26.31 10.13
N SER A 138 -1.02 25.50 9.16
CA SER A 138 -0.58 25.60 7.75
C SER A 138 -1.01 26.91 7.08
N LEU A 139 -1.97 27.64 7.65
CA LEU A 139 -2.38 28.97 7.18
C LEU A 139 -1.28 30.02 7.40
N PHE A 140 -0.42 29.82 8.41
CA PHE A 140 0.61 30.76 8.83
C PHE A 140 2.03 30.24 8.63
N ASN A 141 2.19 28.92 8.45
CA ASN A 141 3.51 28.31 8.37
C ASN A 141 3.57 27.21 7.28
N LYS A 142 4.24 27.52 6.18
CA LYS A 142 4.38 26.58 5.05
C LYS A 142 5.17 25.31 5.41
N LYS A 143 6.01 25.34 6.47
CA LYS A 143 6.83 24.17 6.87
C LYS A 143 5.99 22.98 7.36
N VAL A 144 4.75 23.22 7.76
CA VAL A 144 3.86 22.14 8.23
C VAL A 144 2.95 21.56 7.12
N ILE A 145 3.07 22.07 5.89
CA ILE A 145 2.22 21.59 4.77
C ILE A 145 2.45 20.10 4.49
N ALA A 146 3.70 19.64 4.45
CA ALA A 146 4.00 18.22 4.23
C ALA A 146 3.33 17.33 5.30
N LYS A 147 3.38 17.74 6.57
CA LYS A 147 2.70 17.00 7.65
C LYS A 147 1.17 17.03 7.51
N LYS A 148 0.60 18.15 7.04
CA LYS A 148 -0.84 18.26 6.74
C LYS A 148 -1.21 17.31 5.62
N GLU A 149 -0.41 17.20 4.56
CA GLU A 149 -0.67 16.29 3.43
C GLU A 149 -0.66 14.83 3.90
N LEU A 150 0.38 14.40 4.66
CA LEU A 150 0.48 13.05 5.21
C LEU A 150 -0.73 12.69 6.10
N LEU A 151 -1.08 13.56 7.05
CA LEU A 151 -2.24 13.33 7.90
C LEU A 151 -3.56 13.39 7.09
N GLY A 152 -3.59 14.21 6.03
CA GLY A 152 -4.73 14.34 5.14
C GLY A 152 -5.08 13.02 4.44
N LEU A 153 -4.09 12.26 3.97
CA LEU A 153 -4.31 10.93 3.39
C LEU A 153 -5.11 10.05 4.37
N MET A 154 -4.67 9.92 5.61
CA MET A 154 -5.30 9.06 6.62
C MET A 154 -6.69 9.54 7.08
N VAL A 155 -7.02 10.83 6.91
CA VAL A 155 -8.30 11.42 7.38
C VAL A 155 -9.34 11.45 6.28
N THR A 156 -8.94 11.65 5.02
CA THR A 156 -9.84 11.89 3.90
C THR A 156 -9.82 10.80 2.84
N GLN A 157 -8.87 9.89 2.91
CA GLN A 157 -8.65 8.85 1.90
C GLN A 157 -8.37 7.49 2.56
N PRO A 158 -8.54 6.39 1.80
CA PRO A 158 -9.21 6.32 0.51
C PRO A 158 -10.74 6.53 0.62
N SER A 159 -11.43 6.52 -0.53
CA SER A 159 -12.88 6.42 -0.62
C SER A 159 -13.21 5.39 -1.71
N ILE A 160 -13.07 4.11 -1.38
CA ILE A 160 -13.28 2.98 -2.29
C ILE A 160 -14.61 2.31 -1.94
N ASP A 161 -15.50 2.20 -2.93
CA ASP A 161 -16.75 1.46 -2.76
C ASP A 161 -16.44 -0.05 -2.65
N PRO A 162 -16.87 -0.74 -1.58
CA PRO A 162 -16.69 -2.18 -1.45
C PRO A 162 -17.27 -2.98 -2.64
N GLY A 163 -18.35 -2.49 -3.26
CA GLY A 163 -18.97 -3.12 -4.42
C GLY A 163 -18.05 -3.14 -5.65
N SER A 164 -17.18 -2.15 -5.80
CA SER A 164 -16.23 -2.08 -6.92
C SER A 164 -15.18 -3.21 -6.89
N LEU A 165 -14.92 -3.80 -5.72
CA LEU A 165 -13.93 -4.87 -5.57
C LEU A 165 -14.34 -6.17 -6.29
N SER A 166 -15.62 -6.32 -6.60
CA SER A 166 -16.13 -7.45 -7.39
C SER A 166 -15.60 -7.49 -8.83
N SER A 167 -15.03 -6.38 -9.32
CA SER A 167 -14.41 -6.30 -10.65
C SER A 167 -12.95 -6.77 -10.68
N LEU A 168 -12.34 -7.05 -9.54
CA LEU A 168 -10.98 -7.58 -9.47
C LEU A 168 -10.96 -9.03 -9.93
N THR A 169 -10.18 -9.33 -10.96
CA THR A 169 -10.12 -10.65 -11.61
C THR A 169 -8.88 -11.46 -11.25
N MET A 170 -7.87 -10.80 -10.66
CA MET A 170 -6.64 -11.44 -10.22
C MET A 170 -6.81 -12.05 -8.82
N PRO A 171 -6.03 -13.09 -8.45
CA PRO A 171 -5.95 -13.59 -7.08
C PRO A 171 -5.47 -12.49 -6.12
N VAL A 172 -6.11 -12.40 -4.93
CA VAL A 172 -5.77 -11.40 -3.90
C VAL A 172 -5.52 -12.07 -2.55
N LEU A 173 -4.38 -11.75 -1.93
CA LEU A 173 -4.11 -12.07 -0.53
C LEU A 173 -4.38 -10.84 0.34
N VAL A 174 -5.36 -10.93 1.23
CA VAL A 174 -5.61 -9.92 2.27
C VAL A 174 -4.95 -10.41 3.56
N ILE A 175 -3.98 -9.65 4.08
CA ILE A 175 -3.17 -10.05 5.23
C ILE A 175 -3.17 -8.95 6.29
N ALA A 176 -3.35 -9.32 7.57
CA ALA A 176 -3.38 -8.39 8.69
C ALA A 176 -2.85 -9.03 9.98
N GLY A 177 -2.48 -8.19 10.95
CA GLY A 177 -2.13 -8.62 12.29
C GLY A 177 -3.35 -8.86 13.19
N THR A 178 -3.24 -9.78 14.18
CA THR A 178 -4.28 -10.01 15.19
C THR A 178 -4.60 -8.74 15.98
N LYS A 179 -3.64 -7.81 16.11
CA LYS A 179 -3.75 -6.53 16.83
C LYS A 179 -3.63 -5.32 15.89
N ASP A 180 -3.96 -5.51 14.59
CA ASP A 180 -3.90 -4.43 13.61
C ASP A 180 -4.71 -3.20 14.02
N MET A 181 -4.30 -2.01 13.59
CA MET A 181 -5.07 -0.78 13.79
C MET A 181 -6.29 -0.69 12.87
N ILE A 182 -6.29 -1.40 11.75
CA ILE A 182 -7.49 -1.62 10.93
C ILE A 182 -8.40 -2.60 11.67
N ARG A 183 -9.71 -2.34 11.67
CA ARG A 183 -10.67 -3.26 12.30
C ARG A 183 -10.72 -4.58 11.54
N LEU A 184 -10.66 -5.68 12.25
CA LEU A 184 -10.76 -7.02 11.64
C LEU A 184 -12.02 -7.15 10.75
N SER A 185 -13.16 -6.60 11.18
CA SER A 185 -14.38 -6.59 10.37
C SER A 185 -14.22 -5.83 9.04
N HIS A 186 -13.35 -4.82 9.00
CA HIS A 186 -13.05 -4.09 7.78
C HIS A 186 -12.11 -4.88 6.86
N THR A 187 -11.08 -5.51 7.41
CA THR A 187 -10.20 -6.46 6.69
C THR A 187 -11.03 -7.61 6.08
N GLN A 188 -11.97 -8.16 6.86
CA GLN A 188 -12.91 -9.18 6.38
C GLN A 188 -13.87 -8.64 5.31
N LEU A 189 -14.28 -7.35 5.39
CA LEU A 189 -15.07 -6.71 4.35
C LEU A 189 -14.31 -6.69 3.02
N ILE A 190 -13.03 -6.29 3.05
CA ILE A 190 -12.18 -6.31 1.84
C ILE A 190 -12.13 -7.73 1.25
N ALA A 191 -11.75 -8.70 2.06
CA ALA A 191 -11.60 -10.08 1.60
C ALA A 191 -12.91 -10.62 0.96
N ARG A 192 -14.05 -10.49 1.66
CA ARG A 192 -15.34 -11.01 1.14
C ARG A 192 -15.90 -10.27 -0.08
N SER A 193 -15.41 -9.04 -0.35
CA SER A 193 -15.86 -8.25 -1.51
C SER A 193 -15.07 -8.57 -2.79
N ILE A 194 -13.99 -9.33 -2.70
CA ILE A 194 -13.13 -9.73 -3.82
C ILE A 194 -13.42 -11.19 -4.16
N PRO A 195 -13.76 -11.52 -5.43
CA PRO A 195 -14.17 -12.88 -5.83
C PRO A 195 -13.12 -13.96 -5.55
N ASP A 196 -11.84 -13.71 -5.91
CA ASP A 196 -10.74 -14.63 -5.67
C ASP A 196 -9.81 -14.05 -4.61
N SER A 197 -10.22 -14.17 -3.35
CA SER A 197 -9.43 -13.66 -2.23
C SER A 197 -9.14 -14.72 -1.17
N LYS A 198 -7.94 -14.62 -0.59
CA LYS A 198 -7.53 -15.36 0.60
C LYS A 198 -7.30 -14.39 1.75
N LEU A 199 -7.77 -14.75 2.94
CA LEU A 199 -7.57 -13.98 4.16
C LEU A 199 -6.55 -14.68 5.06
N SER A 200 -5.47 -13.98 5.43
CA SER A 200 -4.46 -14.44 6.37
C SER A 200 -4.35 -13.49 7.57
N ILE A 201 -4.58 -14.01 8.77
CA ILE A 201 -4.42 -13.24 10.01
C ILE A 201 -3.23 -13.80 10.78
N LEU A 202 -2.18 -13.01 10.93
CA LEU A 202 -0.94 -13.38 11.59
C LEU A 202 -0.84 -12.75 12.98
N GLU A 203 -0.11 -13.37 13.89
CA GLU A 203 0.16 -12.77 15.19
C GLU A 203 1.01 -11.50 15.02
N GLY A 204 0.54 -10.38 15.58
CA GLY A 204 1.23 -9.10 15.55
C GLY A 204 0.29 -7.90 15.38
N ASP A 205 0.90 -6.72 15.27
CA ASP A 205 0.21 -5.45 15.06
C ASP A 205 0.12 -5.07 13.57
N HIS A 206 -0.11 -3.80 13.26
CA HIS A 206 -0.19 -3.28 11.89
C HIS A 206 1.12 -3.49 11.09
N PHE A 207 2.26 -3.53 11.78
CA PHE A 207 3.61 -3.62 11.17
C PHE A 207 4.11 -5.06 11.06
N ILE A 208 3.24 -6.03 10.80
CA ILE A 208 3.59 -7.46 10.76
C ILE A 208 4.67 -7.79 9.71
N ALA A 209 4.69 -7.09 8.58
CA ALA A 209 5.71 -7.30 7.54
C ALA A 209 7.13 -7.00 8.04
N ALA A 210 7.28 -6.05 8.98
CA ALA A 210 8.57 -5.74 9.59
C ALA A 210 8.83 -6.55 10.87
N LYS A 211 7.80 -6.78 11.72
CA LYS A 211 7.98 -7.34 13.08
C LYS A 211 7.84 -8.86 13.12
N ASN A 212 6.97 -9.45 12.30
CA ASN A 212 6.77 -10.89 12.17
C ASN A 212 7.06 -11.31 10.72
N TRP A 213 8.17 -10.78 10.17
CA TRP A 213 8.52 -10.87 8.77
C TRP A 213 8.66 -12.32 8.27
N GLU A 214 9.09 -13.26 9.12
CA GLU A 214 9.23 -14.67 8.74
C GLU A 214 7.89 -15.31 8.41
N ALA A 215 6.87 -15.14 9.29
CA ALA A 215 5.54 -15.65 9.04
C ALA A 215 4.87 -14.90 7.88
N PHE A 216 5.10 -13.59 7.79
CA PHE A 216 4.61 -12.76 6.70
C PHE A 216 5.16 -13.23 5.35
N ASN A 217 6.50 -13.35 5.23
CA ASN A 217 7.15 -13.79 4.00
C ASN A 217 6.71 -15.19 3.58
N ARG A 218 6.56 -16.13 4.53
CA ARG A 218 6.02 -17.47 4.23
C ARG A 218 4.60 -17.41 3.67
N SER A 219 3.72 -16.60 4.25
CA SER A 219 2.34 -16.44 3.78
C SER A 219 2.29 -15.86 2.36
N VAL A 220 3.09 -14.81 2.10
CA VAL A 220 3.20 -14.20 0.77
C VAL A 220 3.83 -15.17 -0.23
N ASP A 221 4.89 -15.88 0.14
CA ASP A 221 5.58 -16.83 -0.74
C ASP A 221 4.67 -18.00 -1.15
N THR A 222 3.93 -18.56 -0.19
CA THR A 222 2.93 -19.59 -0.48
C THR A 222 1.93 -19.08 -1.52
N PHE A 223 1.39 -17.89 -1.31
CA PHE A 223 0.43 -17.28 -2.23
C PHE A 223 1.02 -17.01 -3.63
N LEU A 224 2.27 -16.53 -3.71
CA LEU A 224 2.94 -16.25 -5.00
C LEU A 224 3.31 -17.52 -5.78
N THR A 225 3.48 -18.67 -5.10
CA THR A 225 3.87 -19.94 -5.70
C THR A 225 2.72 -20.90 -5.97
N GLU A 226 1.53 -20.63 -5.47
CA GLU A 226 0.34 -21.44 -5.77
C GLU A 226 0.08 -21.45 -7.28
N ARG A 227 -0.12 -22.65 -7.81
CA ARG A 227 -0.54 -22.83 -9.22
C ARG A 227 -2.03 -22.53 -9.32
N GLU A 228 -2.40 -21.83 -10.36
CA GLU A 228 -3.81 -21.64 -10.77
C GLU A 228 -4.49 -22.96 -11.07
#